data_0fd8d7ea0cd6cfdeddd85e4a6fc1418e
#
_entry.id   0fd8d7ea0cd6cfdeddd85e4a6fc1418e
#
_cell.length_a   1.000
_cell.length_b   1.000
_cell.length_c   1.000
_cell.angle_alpha   90.00
_cell.angle_beta   90.00
_cell.angle_gamma   90.00
#
_symmetry.space_group_name_H-M   'P 1'
#
loop_
_entity.id
_entity.type
_entity.pdbx_description
1 polymer ?
#
loop_
_entity_poly.entity_id
_entity_poly.type
_entity_poly.pdbx_seq_one_letter_code
_entity_poly.pdbx_strand_id
1 'polypeptide(L)'
;MHPESAKRAIALAVSVALTGGTMAPAFAATPTTGGTESVADWFTGGQAFIQRSKQTFANVRPAKNVILFVGDGMGVSTVTAARILDGQIKGKTGEENSLSFEAFPNLALSKTYSWDQQTSDSAPTMTAMVTGYKGREGQLSVNHTTVRGECSAAVTESNKLTTILEQAAAAGKATGVVSTARLTHATPAATYSHIAVRDWESDREIRNFETASGFPANSCTVKDISAQLIDLAPAARNSLKVAMGGGRTFFYPNSVKEPERGTAFGTRRDGRDLTAEWVSTRGVGAVYAWNKAQFDAADPATTTHLLGLFENSHMQYEADRLTASGEKGEPSLTEMTEKSVNILKKNTSGFFLHVEAGRIDHAHHAGNARRALIDTIEFSKAVKKAYDMTIGSNDPALKDTLIIVTADHSHVFTIAGYPHRGNPILGKVSEVPEIDGDAPTLAKDRLNLPYTTLGYQNGPGWRGTLPTNSAVRPDLTAVDTEALGFLQEAAIPTGSETHAGEDVAIYAVGPRSHLVRGSMEQHWIYHVMKEAFGF
;
A
#
# COMPACT_ATOMS: atom_id res chain seq x y z
N MET A 1 74.54 40.58 -0.64
CA MET A 1 74.81 39.41 -1.53
C MET A 1 73.84 38.31 -1.13
N HIS A 2 72.83 38.14 -1.87
CA HIS A 2 71.86 37.06 -1.67
C HIS A 2 72.35 35.75 -2.30
N PRO A 3 71.86 34.57 -1.83
CA PRO A 3 71.58 33.47 -2.70
C PRO A 3 70.10 33.10 -2.70
N GLU A 4 69.62 32.88 -3.89
CA GLU A 4 68.28 32.43 -4.24
C GLU A 4 68.01 31.02 -3.70
N SER A 5 66.81 30.82 -3.15
CA SER A 5 66.27 29.51 -2.79
C SER A 5 65.32 29.05 -3.89
N ALA A 6 65.71 28.00 -4.59
CA ALA A 6 64.90 27.35 -5.61
C ALA A 6 63.68 26.67 -4.98
N LYS A 7 62.47 27.11 -5.36
CA LYS A 7 61.21 26.43 -5.07
C LYS A 7 61.04 25.27 -6.07
N ARG A 8 61.16 24.04 -5.58
CA ARG A 8 60.72 22.83 -6.31
C ARG A 8 59.19 22.72 -6.17
N ALA A 9 58.47 22.91 -7.26
CA ALA A 9 57.07 22.56 -7.38
C ALA A 9 56.95 21.04 -7.50
N ILE A 10 56.39 20.38 -6.50
CA ILE A 10 55.94 18.99 -6.60
C ILE A 10 54.55 19.04 -7.19
N ALA A 11 54.41 18.69 -8.47
CA ALA A 11 53.11 18.44 -9.09
C ALA A 11 52.58 17.10 -8.57
N LEU A 12 51.62 17.14 -7.65
CA LEU A 12 50.90 15.96 -7.24
C LEU A 12 49.80 15.69 -8.30
N ALA A 13 50.06 14.77 -9.20
CA ALA A 13 49.04 14.27 -10.10
C ALA A 13 48.04 13.45 -9.31
N VAL A 14 46.89 14.06 -8.96
CA VAL A 14 45.76 13.33 -8.43
C VAL A 14 45.07 12.65 -9.60
N SER A 15 45.39 11.39 -9.83
CA SER A 15 44.60 10.52 -10.68
C SER A 15 43.27 10.25 -10.00
N VAL A 16 42.23 11.00 -10.37
CA VAL A 16 40.85 10.66 -10.01
C VAL A 16 40.46 9.43 -10.82
N ALA A 17 40.71 8.25 -10.26
CA ALA A 17 40.05 7.05 -10.73
C ALA A 17 38.55 7.20 -10.43
N LEU A 18 37.77 7.55 -11.44
CA LEU A 18 36.31 7.38 -11.42
C LEU A 18 36.03 5.87 -11.40
N THR A 19 36.21 5.24 -10.25
CA THR A 19 35.55 3.97 -10.00
C THR A 19 34.07 4.30 -9.86
N GLY A 20 33.30 3.95 -10.89
CA GLY A 20 31.84 3.91 -10.82
C GLY A 20 31.44 2.95 -9.72
N GLY A 21 31.49 3.41 -8.48
CA GLY A 21 30.93 2.72 -7.34
C GLY A 21 29.42 2.66 -7.56
N THR A 22 28.92 1.50 -7.96
CA THR A 22 27.50 1.18 -7.83
C THR A 22 27.18 1.38 -6.35
N MET A 23 26.45 2.47 -6.01
CA MET A 23 25.86 2.60 -4.70
C MET A 23 24.91 1.42 -4.54
N ALA A 24 25.36 0.37 -3.86
CA ALA A 24 24.47 -0.64 -3.35
C ALA A 24 23.44 0.09 -2.49
N PRO A 25 22.15 -0.18 -2.69
CA PRO A 25 21.11 0.46 -1.91
C PRO A 25 21.37 0.20 -0.43
N ALA A 26 21.18 1.22 0.39
CA ALA A 26 21.27 1.12 1.84
C ALA A 26 20.13 0.26 2.44
N PHE A 27 19.90 -0.93 1.89
CA PHE A 27 18.98 -1.93 2.45
C PHE A 27 19.63 -2.84 3.49
N ALA A 28 20.88 -2.61 3.81
CA ALA A 28 21.54 -3.36 4.86
C ALA A 28 22.21 -2.41 5.84
N ALA A 29 21.45 -1.84 6.75
CA ALA A 29 21.99 -1.87 8.10
C ALA A 29 22.02 -3.36 8.43
N THR A 30 23.19 -3.98 8.47
CA THR A 30 23.36 -5.32 9.03
C THR A 30 22.82 -5.21 10.45
N PRO A 31 21.71 -5.88 10.79
CA PRO A 31 21.17 -5.78 12.13
C PRO A 31 22.21 -6.39 13.05
N THR A 32 22.64 -5.62 14.02
CA THR A 32 23.41 -6.16 15.13
C THR A 32 22.57 -7.24 15.78
N THR A 33 23.15 -8.38 16.07
CA THR A 33 22.50 -9.50 16.75
C THR A 33 21.97 -9.04 18.10
N GLY A 34 20.67 -9.09 18.25
CA GLY A 34 19.78 -8.70 19.31
C GLY A 34 20.36 -8.32 20.67
N GLY A 35 20.19 -7.07 21.09
CA GLY A 35 20.48 -6.61 22.43
C GLY A 35 21.96 -6.66 22.87
N THR A 36 22.86 -6.96 21.95
CA THR A 36 24.31 -7.10 22.20
C THR A 36 25.15 -5.92 21.73
N GLU A 37 24.50 -4.82 21.30
CA GLU A 37 25.20 -3.63 20.85
C GLU A 37 26.01 -3.01 21.97
N SER A 38 27.28 -2.74 21.68
CA SER A 38 28.16 -2.00 22.58
C SER A 38 27.92 -0.49 22.48
N VAL A 39 28.46 0.26 23.47
CA VAL A 39 28.49 1.74 23.40
C VAL A 39 29.16 2.21 22.11
N ALA A 40 30.20 1.49 21.64
CA ALA A 40 30.89 1.80 20.40
C ALA A 40 30.00 1.59 19.16
N ASP A 41 29.16 0.59 19.15
CA ASP A 41 28.23 0.32 18.02
C ASP A 41 27.21 1.45 17.87
N TRP A 42 26.63 1.91 18.98
CA TRP A 42 25.70 3.05 18.98
C TRP A 42 26.36 4.33 18.45
N PHE A 43 27.57 4.63 18.93
CA PHE A 43 28.30 5.82 18.49
C PHE A 43 28.71 5.74 17.02
N THR A 44 29.27 4.61 16.58
CA THR A 44 29.71 4.37 15.20
C THR A 44 28.52 4.37 14.24
N GLY A 45 27.40 3.77 14.64
CA GLY A 45 26.15 3.79 13.88
C GLY A 45 25.64 5.22 13.64
N GLY A 46 25.67 6.07 14.68
CA GLY A 46 25.30 7.49 14.56
C GLY A 46 26.23 8.26 13.62
N GLN A 47 27.54 8.04 13.72
CA GLN A 47 28.52 8.66 12.81
C GLN A 47 28.29 8.21 11.35
N ALA A 48 28.05 6.92 11.12
CA ALA A 48 27.76 6.37 9.79
C ALA A 48 26.48 6.98 9.20
N PHE A 49 25.43 7.16 10.01
CA PHE A 49 24.21 7.86 9.61
C PHE A 49 24.50 9.28 9.12
N ILE A 50 25.26 10.07 9.89
CA ILE A 50 25.63 11.45 9.51
C ILE A 50 26.42 11.47 8.19
N GLN A 51 27.35 10.54 7.98
CA GLN A 51 28.11 10.49 6.73
C GLN A 51 27.21 10.16 5.53
N ARG A 52 26.27 9.22 5.66
CA ARG A 52 25.27 8.93 4.62
C ARG A 52 24.38 10.14 4.33
N SER A 53 23.89 10.82 5.38
CA SER A 53 23.03 11.99 5.23
C SER A 53 23.72 13.13 4.48
N LYS A 54 25.00 13.37 4.72
CA LYS A 54 25.81 14.36 3.99
C LYS A 54 25.99 14.05 2.50
N GLN A 55 25.83 12.79 2.11
CA GLN A 55 25.92 12.33 0.71
C GLN A 55 24.56 12.30 -0.01
N THR A 56 23.47 12.60 0.69
CA THR A 56 22.13 12.64 0.11
C THR A 56 21.90 14.00 -0.56
N PHE A 57 21.98 14.02 -1.87
CA PHE A 57 21.74 15.21 -2.69
C PHE A 57 20.36 15.18 -3.36
N ALA A 58 19.81 16.38 -3.61
CA ALA A 58 18.55 16.49 -4.37
C ALA A 58 18.74 15.94 -5.80
N ASN A 59 17.99 14.91 -6.16
CA ASN A 59 17.92 14.42 -7.52
C ASN A 59 16.88 15.23 -8.30
N VAL A 60 17.34 16.23 -9.04
CA VAL A 60 16.49 17.18 -9.78
C VAL A 60 16.14 16.74 -11.20
N ARG A 61 16.59 15.56 -11.63
CA ARG A 61 16.24 15.02 -12.95
C ARG A 61 14.75 14.70 -13.03
N PRO A 62 14.15 14.68 -14.23
CA PRO A 62 12.80 14.16 -14.40
C PRO A 62 12.79 12.64 -14.18
N ALA A 63 11.64 12.12 -13.74
CA ALA A 63 11.40 10.70 -13.65
C ALA A 63 10.84 10.18 -14.98
N LYS A 64 11.41 9.10 -15.46
CA LYS A 64 10.85 8.35 -16.58
C LYS A 64 9.67 7.49 -16.13
N ASN A 65 9.81 6.90 -14.94
CA ASN A 65 8.82 6.03 -14.33
C ASN A 65 8.42 6.56 -12.94
N VAL A 66 7.19 6.31 -12.56
CA VAL A 66 6.68 6.58 -11.19
C VAL A 66 5.97 5.35 -10.68
N ILE A 67 6.30 4.92 -9.47
CA ILE A 67 5.58 3.87 -8.74
C ILE A 67 5.05 4.48 -7.45
N LEU A 68 3.73 4.45 -7.29
CA LEU A 68 3.03 4.84 -6.07
C LEU A 68 2.61 3.58 -5.32
N PHE A 69 3.21 3.35 -4.16
CA PHE A 69 2.82 2.32 -3.21
C PHE A 69 1.93 2.90 -2.13
N VAL A 70 0.77 2.27 -1.89
CA VAL A 70 -0.16 2.64 -0.82
C VAL A 70 -0.41 1.42 0.06
N GLY A 71 -0.02 1.49 1.32
CA GLY A 71 -0.48 0.57 2.36
C GLY A 71 -1.77 1.14 2.93
N ASP A 72 -2.90 0.57 2.56
CA ASP A 72 -4.22 1.02 3.01
C ASP A 72 -4.30 0.92 4.53
N GLY A 73 -4.60 2.02 5.21
CA GLY A 73 -4.66 2.06 6.66
C GLY A 73 -3.31 1.89 7.40
N MET A 74 -2.17 1.97 6.68
CA MET A 74 -0.85 1.72 7.23
C MET A 74 -0.29 2.92 8.02
N GLY A 75 -0.86 3.20 9.19
CA GLY A 75 -0.37 4.24 10.10
C GLY A 75 1.03 3.98 10.65
N VAL A 76 1.59 4.98 11.36
CA VAL A 76 2.95 4.90 11.93
C VAL A 76 3.07 3.74 12.93
N SER A 77 2.05 3.50 13.75
CA SER A 77 2.01 2.37 14.70
C SER A 77 2.04 1.03 13.97
N THR A 78 1.35 0.91 12.83
CA THR A 78 1.36 -0.30 11.98
C THR A 78 2.77 -0.56 11.43
N VAL A 79 3.44 0.46 10.88
CA VAL A 79 4.82 0.36 10.39
C VAL A 79 5.77 -0.09 11.50
N THR A 80 5.66 0.53 12.69
CA THR A 80 6.51 0.20 13.84
C THR A 80 6.31 -1.24 14.31
N ALA A 81 5.06 -1.68 14.47
CA ALA A 81 4.75 -3.04 14.90
C ALA A 81 5.15 -4.08 13.85
N ALA A 82 4.95 -3.80 12.56
CA ALA A 82 5.35 -4.69 11.47
C ALA A 82 6.88 -4.83 11.38
N ARG A 83 7.63 -3.74 11.58
CA ARG A 83 9.09 -3.76 11.65
C ARG A 83 9.57 -4.67 12.78
N ILE A 84 8.98 -4.56 13.97
CA ILE A 84 9.33 -5.40 15.13
C ILE A 84 9.00 -6.86 14.82
N LEU A 85 7.79 -7.15 14.32
CA LEU A 85 7.39 -8.51 13.97
C LEU A 85 8.32 -9.13 12.91
N ASP A 86 8.66 -8.39 11.86
CA ASP A 86 9.58 -8.86 10.80
C ASP A 86 10.97 -9.19 11.37
N GLY A 87 11.46 -8.40 12.32
CA GLY A 87 12.71 -8.69 13.04
C GLY A 87 12.60 -9.95 13.91
N GLN A 88 11.51 -10.12 14.63
CA GLN A 88 11.25 -11.28 15.48
C GLN A 88 11.10 -12.56 14.65
N ILE A 89 10.43 -12.53 13.51
CA ILE A 89 10.38 -13.65 12.56
C ILE A 89 11.79 -14.05 12.08
N LYS A 90 12.72 -13.10 12.01
CA LYS A 90 14.13 -13.33 11.65
C LYS A 90 15.01 -13.74 12.84
N GLY A 91 14.41 -13.99 14.01
CA GLY A 91 15.12 -14.44 15.22
C GLY A 91 15.88 -13.36 15.98
N LYS A 92 15.45 -12.08 15.85
CA LYS A 92 16.01 -10.91 16.52
C LYS A 92 15.04 -10.34 17.54
N THR A 93 15.46 -9.32 18.31
CA THR A 93 14.54 -8.60 19.21
C THR A 93 13.45 -7.86 18.42
N GLY A 94 13.80 -7.27 17.29
CA GLY A 94 12.87 -6.70 16.31
C GLY A 94 12.88 -5.16 16.26
N GLU A 95 13.15 -4.50 17.37
CA GLU A 95 13.13 -3.04 17.44
C GLU A 95 14.17 -2.39 16.54
N GLU A 96 15.32 -3.03 16.36
CA GLU A 96 16.44 -2.60 15.52
C GLU A 96 16.27 -2.95 14.03
N ASN A 97 15.26 -3.70 13.67
CA ASN A 97 14.99 -4.06 12.27
C ASN A 97 14.54 -2.84 11.47
N SER A 98 14.46 -2.97 10.17
CA SER A 98 13.91 -1.95 9.26
C SER A 98 13.13 -2.60 8.13
N LEU A 99 11.96 -2.06 7.83
CA LEU A 99 11.25 -2.37 6.60
C LEU A 99 11.96 -1.67 5.41
N SER A 100 11.80 -2.20 4.22
CA SER A 100 12.58 -1.78 3.05
C SER A 100 12.47 -0.28 2.73
N PHE A 101 11.30 0.30 2.89
CA PHE A 101 11.03 1.69 2.58
C PHE A 101 11.50 2.66 3.69
N GLU A 102 11.72 2.20 4.91
CA GLU A 102 12.26 3.04 6.00
C GLU A 102 13.70 3.49 5.72
N ALA A 103 14.39 2.81 4.79
CA ALA A 103 15.72 3.21 4.33
C ALA A 103 15.70 4.32 3.25
N PHE A 104 14.54 4.75 2.78
CA PHE A 104 14.44 5.78 1.76
C PHE A 104 14.89 7.15 2.30
N PRO A 105 15.61 7.95 1.51
CA PRO A 105 16.27 9.15 2.01
C PRO A 105 15.34 10.32 2.32
N ASN A 106 14.11 10.32 1.79
CA ASN A 106 13.16 11.42 1.95
C ASN A 106 11.92 10.94 2.68
N LEU A 107 11.56 11.68 3.73
CA LEU A 107 10.44 11.40 4.62
C LEU A 107 9.61 12.66 4.84
N ALA A 108 8.29 12.52 4.81
CA ALA A 108 7.32 13.53 5.18
C ALA A 108 6.17 12.91 5.98
N LEU A 109 5.34 13.75 6.57
CA LEU A 109 4.03 13.37 7.09
C LEU A 109 2.94 13.90 6.17
N SER A 110 1.86 13.15 5.99
CA SER A 110 0.69 13.50 5.19
C SER A 110 -0.53 13.70 6.08
N LYS A 111 -1.19 14.84 5.92
CA LYS A 111 -2.49 15.10 6.55
C LYS A 111 -3.59 14.37 5.77
N THR A 112 -4.36 13.52 6.45
CA THR A 112 -5.27 12.57 5.83
C THR A 112 -6.72 13.04 5.69
N TYR A 113 -7.13 14.14 6.33
CA TYR A 113 -8.51 14.64 6.30
C TYR A 113 -9.01 14.89 4.87
N SER A 114 -10.29 14.58 4.62
CA SER A 114 -10.96 14.82 3.35
C SER A 114 -11.67 16.19 3.33
N TRP A 115 -12.44 16.47 2.27
CA TRP A 115 -13.19 17.71 2.18
C TRP A 115 -14.25 17.86 3.30
N ASP A 116 -14.85 16.76 3.74
CA ASP A 116 -15.97 16.74 4.69
C ASP A 116 -15.75 15.83 5.92
N GLN A 117 -14.58 15.18 6.08
CA GLN A 117 -14.27 14.30 7.20
C GLN A 117 -12.94 14.68 7.87
N GLN A 118 -12.91 14.72 9.21
CA GLN A 118 -11.66 14.82 10.00
C GLN A 118 -10.86 13.53 9.93
N THR A 119 -11.54 12.38 10.01
CA THR A 119 -11.00 11.05 9.81
C THR A 119 -11.55 10.52 8.49
N SER A 120 -10.70 10.32 7.52
CA SER A 120 -11.09 10.07 6.15
C SER A 120 -11.26 8.59 5.83
N ASP A 121 -11.97 8.34 4.74
CA ASP A 121 -12.11 7.06 4.05
C ASP A 121 -11.15 6.99 2.84
N SER A 122 -10.88 5.79 2.33
CA SER A 122 -9.93 5.55 1.22
C SER A 122 -10.35 6.23 -0.10
N ALA A 123 -11.65 6.45 -0.34
CA ALA A 123 -12.13 7.06 -1.57
C ALA A 123 -11.64 8.51 -1.75
N PRO A 124 -11.88 9.46 -0.81
CA PRO A 124 -11.38 10.81 -0.94
C PRO A 124 -9.86 10.93 -0.74
N THR A 125 -9.23 10.06 0.06
CA THR A 125 -7.78 10.08 0.26
C THR A 125 -7.04 9.70 -1.02
N MET A 126 -7.44 8.61 -1.66
CA MET A 126 -6.83 8.23 -2.93
C MET A 126 -7.17 9.21 -4.05
N THR A 127 -8.42 9.72 -4.09
CA THR A 127 -8.77 10.85 -5.00
C THR A 127 -7.77 11.99 -4.85
N ALA A 128 -7.44 12.40 -3.61
CA ALA A 128 -6.47 13.45 -3.37
C ALA A 128 -5.08 13.11 -3.95
N MET A 129 -4.59 11.91 -3.69
CA MET A 129 -3.26 11.47 -4.14
C MET A 129 -3.13 11.35 -5.65
N VAL A 130 -4.21 11.06 -6.38
CA VAL A 130 -4.12 10.80 -7.84
C VAL A 130 -4.65 11.93 -8.71
N THR A 131 -5.35 12.94 -8.13
CA THR A 131 -5.91 14.06 -8.88
C THR A 131 -5.38 15.43 -8.47
N GLY A 132 -4.84 15.55 -7.24
CA GLY A 132 -4.40 16.82 -6.68
C GLY A 132 -5.52 17.65 -6.01
N TYR A 133 -6.69 17.05 -5.78
CA TYR A 133 -7.86 17.70 -5.16
C TYR A 133 -8.45 16.82 -4.06
N LYS A 134 -8.85 17.42 -2.94
CA LYS A 134 -9.58 16.71 -1.90
C LYS A 134 -11.01 16.40 -2.34
N GLY A 135 -11.39 15.13 -2.30
CA GLY A 135 -12.74 14.63 -2.56
C GLY A 135 -13.63 14.62 -1.32
N ARG A 136 -14.92 14.32 -1.52
CA ARG A 136 -15.87 14.00 -0.44
C ARG A 136 -15.82 12.51 -0.11
N GLU A 137 -16.31 12.19 1.07
CA GLU A 137 -16.51 10.80 1.53
C GLU A 137 -17.24 9.98 0.46
N GLY A 138 -16.71 8.80 0.17
CA GLY A 138 -17.29 7.82 -0.74
C GLY A 138 -17.22 8.16 -2.25
N GLN A 139 -16.56 9.27 -2.66
CA GLN A 139 -16.45 9.68 -4.07
C GLN A 139 -15.08 9.37 -4.66
N LEU A 140 -15.04 8.96 -5.93
CA LEU A 140 -13.82 8.61 -6.66
C LEU A 140 -13.58 9.58 -7.81
N SER A 141 -12.48 10.32 -7.75
CA SER A 141 -11.93 11.19 -8.81
C SER A 141 -12.94 12.11 -9.50
N VAL A 142 -13.89 12.60 -8.71
CA VAL A 142 -14.79 13.71 -9.04
C VAL A 142 -14.59 14.86 -8.06
N ASN A 143 -14.87 16.09 -8.48
CA ASN A 143 -14.71 17.25 -7.61
C ASN A 143 -15.79 17.27 -6.50
N HIS A 144 -15.47 17.96 -5.40
CA HIS A 144 -16.30 18.04 -4.19
C HIS A 144 -17.69 18.69 -4.38
N THR A 145 -17.97 19.32 -5.54
CA THR A 145 -19.30 19.85 -5.85
C THR A 145 -20.26 18.78 -6.33
N THR A 146 -19.77 17.61 -6.72
CA THR A 146 -20.58 16.44 -7.05
C THR A 146 -21.34 15.99 -5.80
N VAL A 147 -22.64 15.82 -5.92
CA VAL A 147 -23.47 15.33 -4.82
C VAL A 147 -23.29 13.80 -4.71
N ARG A 148 -23.17 13.28 -3.48
CA ARG A 148 -23.15 11.84 -3.24
C ARG A 148 -24.44 11.21 -3.73
N GLY A 149 -24.34 10.12 -4.49
CA GLY A 149 -25.50 9.50 -5.17
C GLY A 149 -25.85 10.12 -6.52
N GLU A 150 -25.07 11.11 -7.02
CA GLU A 150 -25.21 11.62 -8.38
C GLU A 150 -24.98 10.48 -9.40
N CYS A 151 -25.99 10.18 -10.18
CA CYS A 151 -25.94 9.07 -11.13
C CYS A 151 -26.13 9.48 -12.60
N SER A 152 -26.09 10.78 -12.90
CA SER A 152 -26.04 11.29 -14.26
C SER A 152 -24.62 11.21 -14.82
N ALA A 153 -24.43 10.52 -15.93
CA ALA A 153 -23.15 10.47 -16.64
C ALA A 153 -22.68 11.87 -17.06
N ALA A 154 -23.60 12.74 -17.50
CA ALA A 154 -23.25 14.09 -17.93
C ALA A 154 -22.74 14.97 -16.78
N VAL A 155 -23.35 14.88 -15.59
CA VAL A 155 -22.90 15.61 -14.40
C VAL A 155 -21.56 15.06 -13.91
N THR A 156 -21.41 13.74 -13.88
CA THR A 156 -20.16 13.09 -13.48
C THR A 156 -19.02 13.49 -14.41
N GLU A 157 -19.22 13.49 -15.73
CA GLU A 157 -18.22 13.89 -16.72
C GLU A 157 -17.82 15.37 -16.57
N SER A 158 -18.77 16.27 -16.30
CA SER A 158 -18.50 17.69 -16.09
C SER A 158 -17.69 17.97 -14.82
N ASN A 159 -17.74 17.07 -13.85
CA ASN A 159 -17.08 17.15 -12.54
C ASN A 159 -15.85 16.25 -12.42
N LYS A 160 -15.51 15.54 -13.47
CA LYS A 160 -14.38 14.62 -13.54
C LYS A 160 -13.05 15.33 -13.24
N LEU A 161 -12.23 14.71 -12.41
CA LEU A 161 -10.86 15.14 -12.13
C LEU A 161 -9.89 14.20 -12.85
N THR A 162 -9.10 14.74 -13.77
CA THR A 162 -8.11 13.94 -14.51
C THR A 162 -7.06 13.37 -13.56
N THR A 163 -6.91 12.05 -13.57
CA THR A 163 -5.96 11.35 -12.70
C THR A 163 -4.55 11.36 -13.26
N ILE A 164 -3.55 11.10 -12.40
CA ILE A 164 -2.15 10.95 -12.83
C ILE A 164 -1.98 9.76 -13.79
N LEU A 165 -2.78 8.69 -13.66
CA LEU A 165 -2.80 7.55 -14.59
C LEU A 165 -3.26 8.00 -15.99
N GLU A 166 -4.32 8.79 -16.08
CA GLU A 166 -4.83 9.32 -17.35
C GLU A 166 -3.83 10.28 -18.00
N GLN A 167 -3.16 11.13 -17.20
CA GLN A 167 -2.12 12.03 -17.72
C GLN A 167 -0.89 11.25 -18.21
N ALA A 168 -0.46 10.22 -17.47
CA ALA A 168 0.62 9.34 -17.91
C ALA A 168 0.25 8.63 -19.22
N ALA A 169 -0.99 8.17 -19.36
CA ALA A 169 -1.50 7.57 -20.59
C ALA A 169 -1.51 8.56 -21.76
N ALA A 170 -1.98 9.79 -21.54
CA ALA A 170 -1.97 10.85 -22.55
C ALA A 170 -0.55 11.21 -23.00
N ALA A 171 0.44 11.08 -22.11
CA ALA A 171 1.86 11.27 -22.43
C ALA A 171 2.52 10.02 -23.06
N GLY A 172 1.75 8.99 -23.44
CA GLY A 172 2.24 7.78 -24.10
C GLY A 172 2.99 6.81 -23.16
N LYS A 173 2.87 6.98 -21.85
CA LYS A 173 3.47 6.05 -20.87
C LYS A 173 2.58 4.81 -20.70
N ALA A 174 3.16 3.66 -20.35
CA ALA A 174 2.38 2.51 -19.90
C ALA A 174 1.84 2.76 -18.49
N THR A 175 0.69 2.16 -18.17
CA THR A 175 0.11 2.28 -16.82
C THR A 175 -0.25 0.92 -16.24
N GLY A 176 -0.26 0.82 -14.91
CA GLY A 176 -0.62 -0.39 -14.19
C GLY A 176 -1.28 -0.07 -12.86
N VAL A 177 -2.22 -0.94 -12.45
CA VAL A 177 -2.91 -0.89 -11.16
C VAL A 177 -2.91 -2.29 -10.56
N VAL A 178 -2.44 -2.40 -9.32
CA VAL A 178 -2.31 -3.66 -8.58
C VAL A 178 -2.82 -3.46 -7.16
N SER A 179 -3.61 -4.40 -6.65
CA SER A 179 -4.10 -4.37 -5.28
C SER A 179 -4.27 -5.78 -4.71
N THR A 180 -4.18 -5.93 -3.40
CA THR A 180 -4.67 -7.12 -2.68
C THR A 180 -6.15 -7.01 -2.30
N ALA A 181 -6.76 -5.82 -2.44
CA ALA A 181 -8.20 -5.64 -2.36
C ALA A 181 -8.90 -6.04 -3.69
N ARG A 182 -10.21 -5.83 -3.78
CA ARG A 182 -10.90 -5.88 -5.07
C ARG A 182 -10.34 -4.79 -6.00
N LEU A 183 -10.12 -5.12 -7.25
CA LEU A 183 -9.63 -4.14 -8.24
C LEU A 183 -10.59 -2.94 -8.39
N THR A 184 -11.86 -3.15 -8.07
CA THR A 184 -12.94 -2.15 -8.06
C THR A 184 -13.10 -1.43 -6.71
N HIS A 185 -12.32 -1.79 -5.67
CA HIS A 185 -12.31 -1.09 -4.39
C HIS A 185 -11.81 0.35 -4.54
N ALA A 186 -12.11 1.21 -3.58
CA ALA A 186 -11.93 2.65 -3.71
C ALA A 186 -10.50 3.08 -4.12
N THR A 187 -9.49 2.53 -3.47
CA THR A 187 -8.09 2.93 -3.68
C THR A 187 -7.59 2.63 -5.10
N PRO A 188 -7.68 1.40 -5.64
CA PRO A 188 -7.29 1.17 -7.03
C PRO A 188 -8.24 1.86 -8.01
N ALA A 189 -9.56 1.88 -7.74
CA ALA A 189 -10.57 2.44 -8.63
C ALA A 189 -10.42 3.96 -8.83
N ALA A 190 -10.01 4.72 -7.81
CA ALA A 190 -9.79 6.16 -7.95
C ALA A 190 -8.72 6.52 -8.99
N THR A 191 -7.85 5.59 -9.39
CA THR A 191 -6.84 5.83 -10.42
C THR A 191 -7.43 5.90 -11.82
N TYR A 192 -8.57 5.22 -12.10
CA TYR A 192 -9.13 5.04 -13.44
C TYR A 192 -10.65 5.30 -13.54
N SER A 193 -11.35 5.44 -12.42
CA SER A 193 -12.81 5.58 -12.37
C SER A 193 -13.22 6.93 -11.80
N HIS A 194 -14.36 7.47 -12.29
CA HIS A 194 -14.96 8.72 -11.86
C HIS A 194 -16.40 8.47 -11.50
N ILE A 195 -16.72 8.50 -10.19
CA ILE A 195 -18.05 8.12 -9.72
C ILE A 195 -18.38 8.75 -8.37
N ALA A 196 -19.65 9.05 -8.15
CA ALA A 196 -20.12 9.70 -6.93
C ALA A 196 -20.33 8.73 -5.75
N VAL A 197 -20.22 7.41 -5.97
CA VAL A 197 -20.39 6.36 -4.95
C VAL A 197 -19.41 5.22 -5.18
N ARG A 198 -18.48 5.03 -4.25
CA ARG A 198 -17.44 3.99 -4.30
C ARG A 198 -17.95 2.56 -4.32
N ASP A 199 -19.19 2.35 -3.85
CA ASP A 199 -19.80 1.02 -3.78
C ASP A 199 -20.49 0.60 -5.08
N TRP A 200 -20.50 1.44 -6.11
CA TRP A 200 -21.07 1.10 -7.41
C TRP A 200 -20.06 0.33 -8.26
N GLU A 201 -19.64 -0.83 -7.72
CA GLU A 201 -18.60 -1.67 -8.32
C GLU A 201 -19.10 -2.44 -9.56
N SER A 202 -20.42 -2.76 -9.64
CA SER A 202 -21.07 -3.27 -10.85
C SER A 202 -22.42 -2.58 -11.08
N ASP A 203 -23.02 -2.81 -12.24
CA ASP A 203 -24.35 -2.28 -12.58
C ASP A 203 -25.43 -2.75 -11.60
N ARG A 204 -25.26 -3.88 -10.93
CA ARG A 204 -26.19 -4.37 -9.90
C ARG A 204 -26.34 -3.37 -8.75
N GLU A 205 -25.23 -2.80 -8.26
CA GLU A 205 -25.24 -1.85 -7.16
C GLU A 205 -25.96 -0.56 -7.54
N ILE A 206 -25.78 -0.09 -8.78
CA ILE A 206 -26.52 1.06 -9.34
C ILE A 206 -28.01 0.75 -9.42
N ARG A 207 -28.40 -0.44 -9.92
CA ARG A 207 -29.81 -0.87 -9.98
C ARG A 207 -30.44 -1.01 -8.59
N ASN A 208 -29.69 -1.50 -7.61
CA ASN A 208 -30.15 -1.56 -6.23
C ASN A 208 -30.36 -0.16 -5.66
N PHE A 209 -29.45 0.79 -5.93
CA PHE A 209 -29.60 2.19 -5.55
C PHE A 209 -30.86 2.83 -6.17
N GLU A 210 -31.09 2.66 -7.48
CA GLU A 210 -32.30 3.14 -8.14
C GLU A 210 -33.56 2.66 -7.42
N THR A 211 -33.62 1.36 -7.12
CA THR A 211 -34.76 0.74 -6.42
C THR A 211 -34.94 1.30 -5.00
N ALA A 212 -33.85 1.39 -4.24
CA ALA A 212 -33.89 1.86 -2.85
C ALA A 212 -34.25 3.35 -2.74
N SER A 213 -33.87 4.15 -3.75
CA SER A 213 -34.12 5.60 -3.81
C SER A 213 -35.41 5.97 -4.53
N GLY A 214 -36.17 4.99 -5.04
CA GLY A 214 -37.42 5.22 -5.76
C GLY A 214 -37.24 5.82 -7.16
N PHE A 215 -36.05 5.72 -7.74
CA PHE A 215 -35.81 6.12 -9.12
C PHE A 215 -36.41 5.13 -10.11
N PRO A 216 -36.84 5.58 -11.31
CA PRO A 216 -37.23 4.68 -12.37
C PRO A 216 -36.08 3.72 -12.75
N ALA A 217 -36.40 2.49 -13.09
CA ALA A 217 -35.41 1.52 -13.53
C ALA A 217 -34.62 2.06 -14.75
N ASN A 218 -33.31 1.92 -14.74
CA ASN A 218 -32.37 2.42 -15.76
C ASN A 218 -32.36 3.95 -15.95
N SER A 219 -32.72 4.71 -14.92
CA SER A 219 -32.63 6.17 -14.94
C SER A 219 -31.21 6.68 -14.65
N CYS A 220 -30.41 5.93 -13.90
CA CYS A 220 -29.00 6.21 -13.69
C CYS A 220 -28.21 5.88 -14.98
N THR A 221 -27.46 6.86 -15.46
CA THR A 221 -26.71 6.75 -16.72
C THR A 221 -25.21 6.62 -16.52
N VAL A 222 -24.70 6.79 -15.29
CA VAL A 222 -23.28 6.60 -14.95
C VAL A 222 -22.91 5.12 -15.12
N LYS A 223 -21.71 4.85 -15.61
CA LYS A 223 -21.14 3.50 -15.65
C LYS A 223 -20.60 3.09 -14.29
N ASP A 224 -20.81 1.83 -13.93
CA ASP A 224 -20.16 1.23 -12.76
C ASP A 224 -18.62 1.16 -12.90
N ILE A 225 -17.94 0.97 -11.77
CA ILE A 225 -16.48 1.01 -11.70
C ILE A 225 -15.83 -0.06 -12.59
N SER A 226 -16.34 -1.31 -12.59
CA SER A 226 -15.77 -2.37 -13.42
C SER A 226 -15.95 -2.10 -14.92
N ALA A 227 -17.11 -1.55 -15.32
CA ALA A 227 -17.34 -1.15 -16.70
C ALA A 227 -16.44 0.02 -17.11
N GLN A 228 -16.19 1.00 -16.24
CA GLN A 228 -15.27 2.11 -16.52
C GLN A 228 -13.83 1.61 -16.81
N LEU A 229 -13.33 0.58 -16.09
CA LEU A 229 -12.02 -0.04 -16.34
C LEU A 229 -11.90 -0.60 -17.76
N ILE A 230 -12.97 -1.21 -18.27
CA ILE A 230 -12.96 -1.84 -19.60
C ILE A 230 -13.16 -0.79 -20.70
N ASP A 231 -14.05 0.16 -20.46
CA ASP A 231 -14.52 1.18 -21.41
C ASP A 231 -13.65 2.46 -21.41
N LEU A 232 -12.46 2.42 -20.82
CA LEU A 232 -11.52 3.54 -20.85
C LEU A 232 -11.38 4.15 -22.25
N ALA A 233 -11.20 5.46 -22.33
CA ALA A 233 -10.87 6.15 -23.58
C ALA A 233 -9.65 5.49 -24.27
N PRO A 234 -9.56 5.49 -25.60
CA PRO A 234 -8.58 4.70 -26.35
C PRO A 234 -7.12 4.85 -25.87
N ALA A 235 -6.69 6.07 -25.54
CA ALA A 235 -5.36 6.31 -25.03
C ALA A 235 -5.13 5.62 -23.68
N ALA A 236 -6.02 5.79 -22.71
CA ALA A 236 -5.94 5.18 -21.39
C ALA A 236 -6.09 3.65 -21.49
N ARG A 237 -7.03 3.16 -22.30
CA ARG A 237 -7.23 1.71 -22.56
C ARG A 237 -5.98 1.02 -23.12
N ASN A 238 -5.32 1.65 -24.09
CA ASN A 238 -4.11 1.12 -24.69
C ASN A 238 -2.89 1.25 -23.76
N SER A 239 -2.88 2.24 -22.88
CA SER A 239 -1.83 2.48 -21.89
C SER A 239 -1.91 1.50 -20.71
N LEU A 240 -3.12 1.12 -20.26
CA LEU A 240 -3.34 0.25 -19.10
C LEU A 240 -2.94 -1.20 -19.46
N LYS A 241 -1.66 -1.52 -19.18
CA LYS A 241 -1.06 -2.82 -19.49
C LYS A 241 -1.32 -3.87 -18.41
N VAL A 242 -1.51 -3.45 -17.17
CA VAL A 242 -1.69 -4.34 -16.03
C VAL A 242 -2.82 -3.82 -15.15
N ALA A 243 -3.75 -4.71 -14.81
CA ALA A 243 -4.79 -4.48 -13.83
C ALA A 243 -4.97 -5.78 -13.04
N MET A 244 -4.57 -5.81 -11.76
CA MET A 244 -4.59 -7.03 -10.94
C MET A 244 -5.14 -6.78 -9.54
N GLY A 245 -5.93 -7.73 -9.04
CA GLY A 245 -6.52 -7.71 -7.70
C GLY A 245 -7.54 -8.82 -7.49
N GLY A 246 -8.44 -8.63 -6.54
CA GLY A 246 -9.65 -9.44 -6.38
C GLY A 246 -10.85 -8.84 -7.11
N GLY A 247 -12.08 -9.28 -6.76
CA GLY A 247 -13.33 -8.68 -7.24
C GLY A 247 -13.89 -9.31 -8.51
N ARG A 248 -13.47 -10.52 -8.84
CA ARG A 248 -13.86 -11.26 -10.05
C ARG A 248 -15.38 -11.28 -10.28
N THR A 249 -16.16 -11.33 -9.20
CA THR A 249 -17.62 -11.36 -9.26
C THR A 249 -18.24 -10.14 -9.94
N PHE A 250 -17.62 -8.96 -9.90
CA PHE A 250 -18.12 -7.74 -10.51
C PHE A 250 -17.86 -7.65 -12.02
N PHE A 251 -17.05 -8.56 -12.56
CA PHE A 251 -16.72 -8.62 -13.98
C PHE A 251 -17.52 -9.67 -14.75
N TYR A 252 -18.19 -10.60 -14.06
CA TYR A 252 -19.01 -11.63 -14.69
C TYR A 252 -20.50 -11.30 -14.64
N PRO A 253 -21.25 -11.66 -15.69
CA PRO A 253 -22.71 -11.60 -15.66
C PRO A 253 -23.27 -12.63 -14.66
N ASN A 254 -24.47 -12.34 -14.14
CA ASN A 254 -25.15 -13.20 -13.17
C ASN A 254 -25.62 -14.55 -13.75
N SER A 255 -25.42 -14.79 -15.04
CA SER A 255 -25.62 -16.09 -15.70
C SER A 255 -24.36 -16.96 -15.74
N VAL A 256 -23.18 -16.41 -15.45
CA VAL A 256 -21.90 -17.11 -15.49
C VAL A 256 -21.48 -17.51 -14.08
N LYS A 257 -21.15 -18.78 -13.89
CA LYS A 257 -20.64 -19.29 -12.63
C LYS A 257 -19.20 -18.85 -12.42
N GLU A 258 -18.93 -18.49 -11.20
CA GLU A 258 -17.59 -18.15 -10.72
C GLU A 258 -16.70 -19.41 -10.77
N PRO A 259 -15.52 -19.36 -11.41
CA PRO A 259 -14.74 -20.57 -11.72
C PRO A 259 -14.20 -21.29 -10.49
N GLU A 260 -13.86 -20.59 -9.41
CA GLU A 260 -13.26 -21.16 -8.22
C GLU A 260 -14.29 -21.84 -7.31
N ARG A 261 -15.45 -21.23 -7.12
CA ARG A 261 -16.48 -21.70 -6.18
C ARG A 261 -17.55 -22.58 -6.83
N GLY A 262 -17.74 -22.48 -8.13
CA GLY A 262 -18.66 -23.30 -8.91
C GLY A 262 -20.16 -23.19 -8.56
N THR A 263 -20.49 -22.60 -7.41
CA THR A 263 -21.87 -22.41 -6.91
C THR A 263 -22.29 -20.93 -6.89
N ALA A 264 -21.34 -20.01 -6.83
CA ALA A 264 -21.59 -18.56 -6.93
C ALA A 264 -21.63 -18.12 -8.40
N PHE A 265 -22.33 -17.03 -8.66
CA PHE A 265 -22.43 -16.40 -9.98
C PHE A 265 -21.84 -14.99 -9.94
N GLY A 266 -21.52 -14.45 -11.10
CA GLY A 266 -21.24 -13.04 -11.26
C GLY A 266 -22.39 -12.14 -10.75
N THR A 267 -22.14 -10.86 -10.64
CA THR A 267 -23.14 -9.91 -10.12
C THR A 267 -23.80 -9.07 -11.19
N ARG A 268 -23.20 -8.96 -12.38
CA ARG A 268 -23.67 -8.06 -13.43
C ARG A 268 -25.03 -8.47 -13.96
N ARG A 269 -25.92 -7.49 -14.13
CA ARG A 269 -27.28 -7.65 -14.68
C ARG A 269 -27.40 -7.17 -16.13
N ASP A 270 -26.38 -6.47 -16.64
CA ASP A 270 -26.30 -6.00 -18.02
C ASP A 270 -25.89 -7.09 -19.02
N GLY A 271 -25.53 -8.28 -18.54
CA GLY A 271 -25.17 -9.44 -19.37
C GLY A 271 -23.72 -9.38 -19.91
N ARG A 272 -22.95 -8.35 -19.59
CA ARG A 272 -21.55 -8.21 -20.04
C ARG A 272 -20.61 -9.16 -19.29
N ASP A 273 -19.75 -9.86 -20.04
CA ASP A 273 -18.56 -10.54 -19.51
C ASP A 273 -17.34 -9.63 -19.74
N LEU A 274 -17.00 -8.84 -18.73
CA LEU A 274 -15.94 -7.85 -18.83
C LEU A 274 -14.54 -8.50 -18.92
N THR A 275 -14.39 -9.76 -18.51
CA THR A 275 -13.11 -10.50 -18.66
C THR A 275 -12.89 -10.91 -20.13
N ALA A 276 -13.93 -11.37 -20.80
CA ALA A 276 -13.88 -11.66 -22.22
C ALA A 276 -13.69 -10.37 -23.06
N GLU A 277 -14.35 -9.28 -22.66
CA GLU A 277 -14.19 -7.97 -23.30
C GLU A 277 -12.76 -7.41 -23.12
N TRP A 278 -12.13 -7.63 -21.96
CA TRP A 278 -10.71 -7.25 -21.77
C TRP A 278 -9.84 -7.89 -22.85
N VAL A 279 -9.96 -9.20 -23.05
CA VAL A 279 -9.13 -9.93 -24.02
C VAL A 279 -9.44 -9.48 -25.45
N SER A 280 -10.71 -9.40 -25.82
CA SER A 280 -11.11 -9.11 -27.21
C SER A 280 -10.80 -7.66 -27.63
N THR A 281 -10.91 -6.69 -26.72
CA THR A 281 -10.73 -5.27 -27.05
C THR A 281 -9.28 -4.81 -27.03
N ARG A 282 -8.37 -5.58 -26.40
CA ARG A 282 -6.94 -5.25 -26.31
C ARG A 282 -6.05 -6.06 -27.26
N GLY A 283 -6.65 -7.05 -27.96
CA GLY A 283 -6.03 -7.74 -29.07
C GLY A 283 -4.95 -8.76 -28.67
N VAL A 284 -4.06 -9.05 -29.62
CA VAL A 284 -3.05 -10.11 -29.49
C VAL A 284 -2.14 -9.86 -28.27
N GLY A 285 -1.95 -10.90 -27.45
CA GLY A 285 -1.16 -10.85 -26.24
C GLY A 285 -1.89 -10.32 -25.01
N ALA A 286 -3.20 -10.00 -25.13
CA ALA A 286 -4.03 -9.71 -23.96
C ALA A 286 -4.41 -11.01 -23.23
N VAL A 287 -4.25 -11.03 -21.92
CA VAL A 287 -4.46 -12.20 -21.06
C VAL A 287 -5.42 -11.84 -19.93
N TYR A 288 -6.31 -12.78 -19.60
CA TYR A 288 -7.05 -12.81 -18.35
C TYR A 288 -6.57 -14.01 -17.52
N ALA A 289 -6.29 -13.80 -16.25
CA ALA A 289 -5.88 -14.82 -15.29
C ALA A 289 -6.73 -14.70 -14.01
N TRP A 290 -7.28 -15.83 -13.53
CA TRP A 290 -8.07 -15.86 -12.31
C TRP A 290 -7.42 -16.68 -11.17
N ASN A 291 -6.30 -17.36 -11.46
CA ASN A 291 -5.56 -18.14 -10.47
C ASN A 291 -4.03 -18.05 -10.68
N LYS A 292 -3.29 -18.59 -9.72
CA LYS A 292 -1.81 -18.57 -9.73
C LYS A 292 -1.22 -19.24 -10.97
N ALA A 293 -1.76 -20.38 -11.39
CA ALA A 293 -1.24 -21.12 -12.54
C ALA A 293 -1.36 -20.31 -13.85
N GLN A 294 -2.50 -19.65 -14.07
CA GLN A 294 -2.69 -18.78 -15.24
C GLN A 294 -1.85 -17.49 -15.13
N PHE A 295 -1.73 -16.94 -13.92
CA PHE A 295 -0.82 -15.82 -13.66
C PHE A 295 0.63 -16.21 -14.02
N ASP A 296 1.11 -17.36 -13.59
CA ASP A 296 2.47 -17.80 -13.89
C ASP A 296 2.69 -18.03 -15.38
N ALA A 297 1.70 -18.60 -16.07
CA ALA A 297 1.76 -18.85 -17.51
C ALA A 297 1.76 -17.57 -18.35
N ALA A 298 1.33 -16.43 -17.81
CA ALA A 298 1.37 -15.15 -18.50
C ALA A 298 2.83 -14.63 -18.58
N ASP A 299 3.54 -15.00 -19.66
CA ASP A 299 4.92 -14.58 -19.91
C ASP A 299 4.98 -13.06 -20.15
N PRO A 300 5.71 -12.29 -19.32
CA PRO A 300 5.87 -10.86 -19.51
C PRO A 300 6.45 -10.43 -20.86
N ALA A 301 7.22 -11.29 -21.52
CA ALA A 301 7.82 -10.98 -22.83
C ALA A 301 6.74 -10.87 -23.92
N THR A 302 5.74 -11.73 -23.90
CA THR A 302 4.68 -11.83 -24.93
C THR A 302 3.36 -11.19 -24.49
N THR A 303 3.09 -11.08 -23.17
CA THR A 303 1.89 -10.48 -22.64
C THR A 303 1.89 -8.96 -22.87
N THR A 304 0.91 -8.46 -23.60
CA THR A 304 0.74 -7.03 -23.86
C THR A 304 -0.15 -6.33 -22.83
N HIS A 305 -1.19 -7.01 -22.38
CA HIS A 305 -2.14 -6.55 -21.37
C HIS A 305 -2.53 -7.72 -20.46
N LEU A 306 -2.48 -7.54 -19.15
CA LEU A 306 -2.82 -8.55 -18.15
C LEU A 306 -3.94 -8.05 -17.24
N LEU A 307 -5.08 -8.74 -17.25
CA LEU A 307 -6.11 -8.63 -16.21
C LEU A 307 -5.97 -9.83 -15.28
N GLY A 308 -5.73 -9.59 -14.00
CA GLY A 308 -5.69 -10.61 -12.95
C GLY A 308 -6.81 -10.39 -11.94
N LEU A 309 -7.73 -11.35 -11.79
CA LEU A 309 -8.79 -11.28 -10.79
C LEU A 309 -8.77 -12.58 -9.98
N PHE A 310 -7.97 -12.59 -8.91
CA PHE A 310 -7.55 -13.83 -8.25
C PHE A 310 -8.52 -14.35 -7.19
N GLU A 311 -9.47 -13.52 -6.74
CA GLU A 311 -10.53 -13.90 -5.82
C GLU A 311 -11.89 -13.34 -6.27
N ASN A 312 -12.98 -13.96 -5.80
CA ASN A 312 -14.32 -13.46 -6.08
C ASN A 312 -14.62 -12.11 -5.42
N SER A 313 -14.00 -11.87 -4.25
CA SER A 313 -14.01 -10.61 -3.50
C SER A 313 -12.56 -10.13 -3.31
N HIS A 314 -12.16 -9.72 -2.12
CA HIS A 314 -10.77 -9.37 -1.83
C HIS A 314 -9.87 -10.61 -1.89
N MET A 315 -8.60 -10.44 -2.23
CA MET A 315 -7.59 -11.51 -2.12
C MET A 315 -7.44 -11.95 -0.65
N GLN A 316 -6.85 -13.12 -0.43
CA GLN A 316 -6.57 -13.60 0.93
C GLN A 316 -5.63 -12.64 1.66
N TYR A 317 -5.72 -12.60 3.00
CA TYR A 317 -4.63 -12.05 3.79
C TYR A 317 -3.36 -12.85 3.53
N GLU A 318 -2.22 -12.22 3.49
CA GLU A 318 -0.95 -12.91 3.24
C GLU A 318 -0.71 -14.04 4.25
N ALA A 319 -1.06 -13.81 5.53
CA ALA A 319 -0.97 -14.84 6.57
C ALA A 319 -1.83 -16.08 6.27
N ASP A 320 -3.02 -15.90 5.72
CA ASP A 320 -3.93 -17.01 5.36
C ASP A 320 -3.48 -17.68 4.06
N ARG A 321 -3.02 -16.92 3.08
CA ARG A 321 -2.47 -17.41 1.81
C ARG A 321 -1.32 -18.39 2.04
N LEU A 322 -0.47 -18.12 3.04
CA LEU A 322 0.70 -18.95 3.37
C LEU A 322 0.39 -20.19 4.21
N THR A 323 -0.77 -20.26 4.89
CA THR A 323 -0.97 -21.26 5.95
C THR A 323 -1.42 -22.64 5.49
N ALA A 324 -2.26 -22.81 4.49
CA ALA A 324 -2.93 -24.09 4.32
C ALA A 324 -2.17 -25.09 3.46
N SER A 325 -1.72 -24.77 2.31
CA SER A 325 -1.08 -25.68 1.36
C SER A 325 -0.20 -24.92 0.37
N GLY A 326 0.44 -23.88 0.85
CA GLY A 326 1.11 -22.92 -0.02
C GLY A 326 0.09 -22.02 -0.72
N GLU A 327 0.37 -21.62 -1.90
CA GLU A 327 -0.40 -20.66 -2.68
C GLU A 327 -1.84 -21.13 -2.93
N LYS A 328 -2.80 -20.60 -2.22
CA LYS A 328 -4.24 -20.91 -2.38
C LYS A 328 -4.81 -20.46 -3.74
N GLY A 329 -4.06 -20.62 -4.80
CA GLY A 329 -4.48 -20.30 -6.16
C GLY A 329 -4.29 -18.84 -6.55
N GLU A 330 -3.62 -17.99 -5.74
CA GLU A 330 -3.37 -16.58 -6.04
C GLU A 330 -1.90 -16.16 -5.83
N PRO A 331 -1.40 -15.16 -6.58
CA PRO A 331 -0.06 -14.61 -6.39
C PRO A 331 0.03 -13.72 -5.15
N SER A 332 1.27 -13.54 -4.62
CA SER A 332 1.56 -12.53 -3.62
C SER A 332 1.63 -11.13 -4.24
N LEU A 333 1.58 -10.08 -3.39
CA LEU A 333 1.77 -8.70 -3.83
C LEU A 333 3.15 -8.48 -4.45
N THR A 334 4.17 -9.13 -3.91
CA THR A 334 5.53 -9.10 -4.46
C THR A 334 5.58 -9.66 -5.87
N GLU A 335 4.94 -10.81 -6.13
CA GLU A 335 4.91 -11.44 -7.46
C GLU A 335 4.11 -10.60 -8.47
N MET A 336 2.97 -10.03 -8.04
CA MET A 336 2.19 -9.11 -8.88
C MET A 336 2.99 -7.86 -9.25
N THR A 337 3.73 -7.29 -8.29
CA THR A 337 4.60 -6.14 -8.52
C THR A 337 5.72 -6.47 -9.51
N GLU A 338 6.39 -7.61 -9.34
CA GLU A 338 7.45 -8.06 -10.25
C GLU A 338 6.95 -8.24 -11.68
N LYS A 339 5.83 -8.93 -11.86
CA LYS A 339 5.23 -9.15 -13.18
C LYS A 339 4.81 -7.84 -13.82
N SER A 340 4.24 -6.91 -13.04
CA SER A 340 3.85 -5.58 -13.51
C SER A 340 5.03 -4.78 -14.04
N VAL A 341 6.12 -4.68 -13.28
CA VAL A 341 7.33 -3.97 -13.73
C VAL A 341 7.89 -4.61 -15.00
N ASN A 342 7.90 -5.94 -15.09
CA ASN A 342 8.39 -6.65 -16.28
C ASN A 342 7.55 -6.39 -17.55
N ILE A 343 6.24 -6.23 -17.41
CA ILE A 343 5.36 -5.88 -18.54
C ILE A 343 5.51 -4.39 -18.89
N LEU A 344 5.47 -3.50 -17.90
CA LEU A 344 5.46 -2.05 -18.09
C LEU A 344 6.77 -1.50 -18.65
N LYS A 345 7.91 -2.03 -18.22
CA LYS A 345 9.25 -1.58 -18.68
C LYS A 345 9.49 -1.72 -20.19
N LYS A 346 8.65 -2.48 -20.89
CA LYS A 346 8.71 -2.59 -22.37
C LYS A 346 8.35 -1.27 -23.07
N ASN A 347 7.63 -0.38 -22.37
CA ASN A 347 7.33 0.94 -22.91
C ASN A 347 8.53 1.88 -22.77
N THR A 348 9.09 2.30 -23.90
CA THR A 348 10.28 3.16 -23.94
C THR A 348 10.02 4.59 -23.43
N SER A 349 8.77 5.04 -23.39
CA SER A 349 8.39 6.33 -22.78
C SER A 349 8.27 6.26 -21.25
N GLY A 350 8.41 5.05 -20.66
CA GLY A 350 8.29 4.83 -19.22
C GLY A 350 6.88 4.47 -18.78
N PHE A 351 6.63 4.46 -17.46
CA PHE A 351 5.36 3.98 -16.92
C PHE A 351 4.94 4.69 -15.62
N PHE A 352 3.64 4.59 -15.33
CA PHE A 352 3.04 4.80 -14.02
C PHE A 352 2.52 3.46 -13.49
N LEU A 353 2.85 3.12 -12.24
CA LEU A 353 2.34 1.93 -11.56
C LEU A 353 1.81 2.31 -10.18
N HIS A 354 0.56 1.98 -9.90
CA HIS A 354 -0.01 1.97 -8.56
C HIS A 354 0.02 0.55 -8.00
N VAL A 355 0.50 0.39 -6.75
CA VAL A 355 0.53 -0.88 -6.01
C VAL A 355 -0.05 -0.65 -4.63
N GLU A 356 -1.09 -1.40 -4.29
CA GLU A 356 -1.78 -1.29 -3.01
C GLU A 356 -1.72 -2.59 -2.22
N ALA A 357 -1.45 -2.46 -0.92
CA ALA A 357 -1.70 -3.50 0.06
C ALA A 357 -3.02 -3.21 0.81
N GLY A 358 -4.14 -3.45 0.15
CA GLY A 358 -5.47 -3.13 0.66
C GLY A 358 -5.92 -4.03 1.81
N ARG A 359 -5.23 -5.16 2.04
CA ARG A 359 -5.62 -6.09 3.11
C ARG A 359 -5.11 -5.67 4.50
N ILE A 360 -4.19 -4.72 4.59
CA ILE A 360 -3.75 -4.15 5.89
C ILE A 360 -4.95 -3.52 6.59
N ASP A 361 -5.66 -2.64 5.91
CA ASP A 361 -6.87 -1.97 6.38
C ASP A 361 -7.94 -2.96 6.85
N HIS A 362 -8.29 -3.92 5.99
CA HIS A 362 -9.30 -4.92 6.31
C HIS A 362 -8.94 -5.76 7.55
N ALA A 363 -7.66 -6.02 7.80
CA ALA A 363 -7.22 -6.74 8.97
C ALA A 363 -7.34 -5.88 10.24
N HIS A 364 -7.06 -4.58 10.15
CA HIS A 364 -7.29 -3.63 11.24
C HIS A 364 -8.78 -3.53 11.55
N HIS A 365 -9.63 -3.34 10.55
CA HIS A 365 -11.10 -3.36 10.72
C HIS A 365 -11.62 -4.63 11.40
N ALA A 366 -11.00 -5.77 11.11
CA ALA A 366 -11.30 -7.04 11.78
C ALA A 366 -10.72 -7.14 13.21
N GLY A 367 -9.96 -6.15 13.69
CA GLY A 367 -9.28 -6.18 14.98
C GLY A 367 -8.13 -7.19 15.06
N ASN A 368 -7.57 -7.61 13.92
CA ASN A 368 -6.56 -8.66 13.83
C ASN A 368 -5.19 -8.10 13.44
N ALA A 369 -4.41 -7.73 14.45
CA ALA A 369 -3.08 -7.17 14.23
C ALA A 369 -2.13 -8.14 13.50
N ARG A 370 -2.18 -9.45 13.78
CA ARG A 370 -1.25 -10.40 13.13
C ARG A 370 -1.39 -10.39 11.62
N ARG A 371 -2.63 -10.38 11.09
CA ARG A 371 -2.88 -10.29 9.64
C ARG A 371 -2.41 -8.95 9.09
N ALA A 372 -2.76 -7.83 9.75
CA ALA A 372 -2.34 -6.49 9.32
C ALA A 372 -0.82 -6.37 9.22
N LEU A 373 -0.09 -6.85 10.22
CA LEU A 373 1.37 -6.77 10.25
C LEU A 373 2.04 -7.69 9.21
N ILE A 374 1.50 -8.88 8.95
CA ILE A 374 2.04 -9.79 7.92
C ILE A 374 1.79 -9.23 6.52
N ASP A 375 0.63 -8.64 6.25
CA ASP A 375 0.35 -7.93 4.98
C ASP A 375 1.27 -6.70 4.82
N THR A 376 1.58 -5.96 5.89
CA THR A 376 2.56 -4.86 5.87
C THR A 376 3.99 -5.35 5.56
N ILE A 377 4.38 -6.50 6.10
CA ILE A 377 5.68 -7.12 5.80
C ILE A 377 5.75 -7.53 4.32
N GLU A 378 4.69 -8.11 3.77
CA GLU A 378 4.62 -8.46 2.35
C GLU A 378 4.64 -7.21 1.46
N PHE A 379 3.95 -6.13 1.86
CA PHE A 379 4.05 -4.83 1.20
C PHE A 379 5.49 -4.31 1.15
N SER A 380 6.22 -4.42 2.27
CA SER A 380 7.64 -4.05 2.32
C SER A 380 8.50 -4.87 1.36
N LYS A 381 8.21 -6.17 1.17
CA LYS A 381 8.89 -7.02 0.19
C LYS A 381 8.58 -6.59 -1.24
N ALA A 382 7.33 -6.22 -1.53
CA ALA A 382 6.92 -5.72 -2.84
C ALA A 382 7.64 -4.40 -3.18
N VAL A 383 7.75 -3.46 -2.22
CA VAL A 383 8.52 -2.23 -2.36
C VAL A 383 10.01 -2.54 -2.65
N LYS A 384 10.60 -3.46 -1.87
CA LYS A 384 11.98 -3.88 -2.11
C LYS A 384 12.17 -4.47 -3.51
N LYS A 385 11.27 -5.33 -3.94
CA LYS A 385 11.30 -5.94 -5.27
C LYS A 385 11.28 -4.85 -6.36
N ALA A 386 10.36 -3.89 -6.27
CA ALA A 386 10.28 -2.79 -7.23
C ALA A 386 11.56 -1.94 -7.23
N TYR A 387 12.11 -1.64 -6.07
CA TYR A 387 13.37 -0.91 -5.95
C TYR A 387 14.52 -1.68 -6.64
N ASP A 388 14.68 -2.96 -6.32
CA ASP A 388 15.75 -3.79 -6.89
C ASP A 388 15.64 -3.91 -8.42
N MET A 389 14.42 -3.96 -8.95
CA MET A 389 14.15 -4.04 -10.38
C MET A 389 14.30 -2.70 -11.12
N THR A 390 14.31 -1.59 -10.42
CA THR A 390 14.35 -0.24 -11.01
C THR A 390 15.60 0.51 -10.60
N ILE A 391 15.56 1.29 -9.54
CA ILE A 391 16.68 2.14 -9.09
C ILE A 391 17.93 1.30 -8.79
N GLY A 392 17.77 0.14 -8.16
CA GLY A 392 18.82 -0.81 -7.81
C GLY A 392 19.31 -1.66 -8.98
N SER A 393 18.63 -1.64 -10.13
CA SER A 393 18.99 -2.46 -11.29
C SER A 393 20.21 -1.90 -12.05
N ASN A 394 20.77 -2.74 -12.95
CA ASN A 394 21.80 -2.29 -13.87
C ASN A 394 21.23 -1.65 -15.16
N ASP A 395 19.92 -1.64 -15.34
CA ASP A 395 19.25 -1.04 -16.50
C ASP A 395 19.15 0.49 -16.35
N PRO A 396 19.88 1.29 -17.14
CA PRO A 396 19.84 2.74 -17.03
C PRO A 396 18.43 3.33 -17.27
N ALA A 397 17.60 2.67 -18.08
CA ALA A 397 16.24 3.15 -18.38
C ALA A 397 15.30 3.06 -17.19
N LEU A 398 15.60 2.22 -16.20
CA LEU A 398 14.82 2.02 -14.99
C LEU A 398 15.33 2.82 -13.79
N LYS A 399 16.58 3.34 -13.85
CA LYS A 399 17.15 4.15 -12.75
C LYS A 399 16.43 5.49 -12.55
N ASP A 400 15.81 6.04 -13.59
CA ASP A 400 15.03 7.26 -13.50
C ASP A 400 13.58 6.96 -13.07
N THR A 401 13.45 6.16 -11.99
CA THR A 401 12.18 5.81 -11.35
C THR A 401 12.03 6.56 -10.04
N LEU A 402 10.92 7.29 -9.88
CA LEU A 402 10.47 7.79 -8.57
C LEU A 402 9.63 6.70 -7.92
N ILE A 403 9.98 6.32 -6.69
CA ILE A 403 9.15 5.45 -5.83
C ILE A 403 8.66 6.29 -4.66
N ILE A 404 7.35 6.33 -4.46
CA ILE A 404 6.68 6.90 -3.29
C ILE A 404 5.97 5.77 -2.56
N VAL A 405 6.14 5.69 -1.24
CA VAL A 405 5.47 4.74 -0.36
C VAL A 405 4.75 5.53 0.72
N THR A 406 3.44 5.32 0.87
CA THR A 406 2.64 6.02 1.87
C THR A 406 1.47 5.16 2.33
N ALA A 407 0.69 5.68 3.27
CA ALA A 407 -0.66 5.22 3.58
C ALA A 407 -1.67 6.26 3.11
N ASP A 408 -2.91 5.87 2.98
CA ASP A 408 -4.02 6.77 2.67
C ASP A 408 -4.64 7.35 3.95
N HIS A 409 -4.73 6.59 5.02
CA HIS A 409 -5.10 6.98 6.39
C HIS A 409 -4.44 6.03 7.40
N SER A 410 -4.78 6.15 8.68
CA SER A 410 -4.36 5.29 9.77
C SER A 410 -5.56 4.56 10.41
N HIS A 411 -5.30 3.70 11.40
CA HIS A 411 -6.27 3.02 12.25
C HIS A 411 -6.07 3.37 13.72
N VAL A 412 -7.11 3.17 14.55
CA VAL A 412 -7.03 3.39 16.00
C VAL A 412 -6.21 2.30 16.71
N PHE A 413 -5.08 1.97 16.13
CA PHE A 413 -4.16 0.91 16.50
C PHE A 413 -3.00 1.45 17.34
N THR A 414 -2.70 0.80 18.47
CA THR A 414 -1.70 1.29 19.42
C THR A 414 -0.71 0.22 19.84
N ILE A 415 0.50 0.67 20.22
CA ILE A 415 1.51 -0.09 20.94
C ILE A 415 1.54 0.48 22.35
N ALA A 416 1.30 -0.33 23.38
CA ALA A 416 1.11 0.13 24.75
C ALA A 416 1.92 -0.67 25.77
N GLY A 417 1.92 -0.19 27.04
CA GLY A 417 2.68 -0.77 28.14
C GLY A 417 4.15 -0.36 28.15
N TYR A 418 4.92 -1.04 28.99
CA TYR A 418 6.39 -0.86 29.09
C TYR A 418 7.11 -2.22 28.88
N PRO A 419 6.87 -2.89 27.71
CA PRO A 419 7.48 -4.18 27.45
C PRO A 419 9.00 -4.05 27.37
N HIS A 420 9.72 -5.07 27.84
CA HIS A 420 11.15 -5.14 27.64
C HIS A 420 11.48 -5.24 26.14
N ARG A 421 12.68 -4.83 25.73
CA ARG A 421 13.17 -5.02 24.36
C ARG A 421 13.19 -6.50 24.00
N GLY A 422 12.63 -6.85 22.84
CA GLY A 422 12.46 -8.23 22.40
C GLY A 422 11.21 -8.93 22.93
N ASN A 423 10.34 -8.22 23.66
CA ASN A 423 9.02 -8.77 24.01
C ASN A 423 8.26 -9.13 22.72
N PRO A 424 7.65 -10.34 22.60
CA PRO A 424 6.86 -10.67 21.43
C PRO A 424 5.80 -9.59 21.16
N ILE A 425 5.88 -8.93 19.99
CA ILE A 425 5.02 -7.78 19.72
C ILE A 425 3.53 -8.14 19.70
N LEU A 426 3.18 -9.36 19.28
CA LEU A 426 1.82 -9.91 19.33
C LEU A 426 1.44 -10.46 20.70
N GLY A 427 2.41 -10.50 21.62
CA GLY A 427 2.28 -11.09 22.94
C GLY A 427 1.68 -10.15 23.98
N LYS A 428 1.64 -10.65 25.21
CA LYS A 428 1.31 -9.88 26.41
C LYS A 428 2.50 -9.02 26.81
N VAL A 429 2.23 -7.87 27.44
CA VAL A 429 3.28 -7.02 27.97
C VAL A 429 4.07 -7.74 29.06
N SER A 430 5.38 -7.80 28.90
CA SER A 430 6.32 -8.36 29.87
C SER A 430 7.36 -7.28 30.17
N GLU A 431 7.45 -6.86 31.43
CA GLU A 431 8.22 -5.70 31.86
C GLU A 431 9.69 -6.03 32.11
N VAL A 432 10.54 -5.02 32.02
CA VAL A 432 11.94 -5.12 32.43
C VAL A 432 11.99 -5.41 33.93
N PRO A 433 12.77 -6.42 34.39
CA PRO A 433 12.91 -6.70 35.81
C PRO A 433 13.52 -5.51 36.57
N GLU A 434 13.11 -5.30 37.82
CA GLU A 434 13.72 -4.29 38.70
C GLU A 434 15.18 -4.62 39.08
N ILE A 435 15.53 -5.91 39.05
CA ILE A 435 16.88 -6.40 39.39
C ILE A 435 17.44 -7.08 38.12
N ASP A 436 18.63 -6.67 37.74
CA ASP A 436 19.35 -7.26 36.61
C ASP A 436 19.58 -8.78 36.82
N GLY A 437 19.17 -9.56 35.84
CA GLY A 437 19.30 -11.02 35.85
C GLY A 437 18.03 -11.77 36.24
N ASP A 438 17.01 -11.08 36.74
CA ASP A 438 15.70 -11.68 36.96
C ASP A 438 14.95 -11.85 35.62
N ALA A 439 14.02 -12.80 35.59
CA ALA A 439 13.17 -13.02 34.43
C ALA A 439 12.11 -11.92 34.30
N PRO A 440 11.81 -11.44 33.07
CA PRO A 440 10.71 -10.52 32.85
C PRO A 440 9.39 -11.07 33.36
N THR A 441 8.54 -10.22 33.94
CA THR A 441 7.24 -10.60 34.48
C THR A 441 6.10 -9.95 33.70
N LEU A 442 4.95 -10.63 33.61
CA LEU A 442 3.77 -10.05 32.94
C LEU A 442 3.26 -8.83 33.69
N ALA A 443 3.15 -7.71 32.96
CA ALA A 443 2.45 -6.53 33.42
C ALA A 443 0.96 -6.85 33.66
N LYS A 444 0.39 -6.21 34.67
CA LYS A 444 -1.01 -6.41 35.06
C LYS A 444 -1.73 -5.09 35.21
N ASP A 445 -2.98 -5.05 34.81
CA ASP A 445 -3.86 -3.92 35.02
C ASP A 445 -4.34 -3.80 36.49
N ARG A 446 -5.24 -2.86 36.76
CA ARG A 446 -5.80 -2.63 38.10
C ARG A 446 -6.75 -3.77 38.57
N LEU A 447 -7.12 -4.69 37.68
CA LEU A 447 -7.87 -5.91 37.98
C LEU A 447 -6.93 -7.10 38.22
N ASN A 448 -5.62 -6.86 38.23
CA ASN A 448 -4.58 -7.90 38.34
C ASN A 448 -4.56 -8.87 37.16
N LEU A 449 -4.99 -8.45 35.97
CA LEU A 449 -5.05 -9.23 34.73
C LEU A 449 -3.97 -8.79 33.74
N PRO A 450 -3.29 -9.73 33.02
CA PRO A 450 -2.34 -9.37 31.98
C PRO A 450 -3.06 -8.77 30.77
N TYR A 451 -2.34 -7.97 29.96
CA TYR A 451 -2.84 -7.32 28.76
C TYR A 451 -1.83 -7.40 27.62
N THR A 452 -2.30 -7.20 26.36
CA THR A 452 -1.46 -7.29 25.16
C THR A 452 -0.71 -5.99 24.89
N THR A 453 0.47 -6.10 24.24
CA THR A 453 1.23 -4.95 23.76
C THR A 453 0.46 -4.17 22.71
N LEU A 454 -0.24 -4.87 21.81
CA LEU A 454 -1.06 -4.27 20.75
C LEU A 454 -2.53 -4.22 21.16
N GLY A 455 -3.19 -3.12 20.83
CA GLY A 455 -4.60 -2.92 21.09
C GLY A 455 -5.24 -1.91 20.14
N TYR A 456 -6.56 -1.81 20.23
CA TYR A 456 -7.35 -0.85 19.46
C TYR A 456 -8.20 0.04 20.38
N GLN A 457 -8.48 1.26 19.96
CA GLN A 457 -9.41 2.10 20.73
C GLN A 457 -10.85 1.58 20.64
N ASN A 458 -11.25 1.05 19.47
CA ASN A 458 -12.56 0.44 19.25
C ASN A 458 -12.42 -0.81 18.36
N GLY A 459 -13.44 -1.63 18.29
CA GLY A 459 -13.42 -2.77 17.38
C GLY A 459 -14.06 -4.04 17.95
N PRO A 460 -14.07 -5.13 17.15
CA PRO A 460 -14.67 -6.41 17.52
C PRO A 460 -13.89 -7.14 18.62
N GLY A 461 -12.67 -6.72 18.94
CA GLY A 461 -11.86 -7.25 20.03
C GLY A 461 -12.34 -6.84 21.44
N TRP A 462 -13.37 -5.99 21.56
CA TRP A 462 -13.99 -5.68 22.82
C TRP A 462 -14.54 -6.94 23.49
N ARG A 463 -14.29 -7.09 24.81
CA ARG A 463 -14.55 -8.34 25.55
C ARG A 463 -15.66 -8.24 26.59
N GLY A 464 -16.39 -7.14 26.63
CA GLY A 464 -17.53 -6.99 27.54
C GLY A 464 -18.79 -7.73 27.07
N THR A 465 -19.86 -7.71 27.89
CA THR A 465 -21.14 -8.34 27.58
C THR A 465 -22.21 -7.27 27.30
N LEU A 466 -22.78 -7.27 26.11
CA LEU A 466 -23.93 -6.43 25.78
C LEU A 466 -25.24 -7.16 26.13
N PRO A 467 -26.29 -6.47 26.60
CA PRO A 467 -26.42 -5.03 26.84
C PRO A 467 -26.06 -4.59 28.25
N THR A 468 -25.57 -5.47 29.12
CA THR A 468 -25.39 -5.22 30.56
C THR A 468 -24.22 -4.32 30.90
N ASN A 469 -23.41 -3.95 29.92
CA ASN A 469 -22.21 -3.10 30.05
C ASN A 469 -21.26 -3.51 31.21
N SER A 470 -21.31 -4.77 31.63
CA SER A 470 -20.36 -5.30 32.60
C SER A 470 -19.12 -5.74 31.81
N ALA A 471 -18.23 -4.78 31.57
CA ALA A 471 -16.93 -5.02 30.96
C ALA A 471 -16.02 -5.68 32.00
N VAL A 472 -16.08 -6.99 32.11
CA VAL A 472 -15.02 -7.73 32.78
C VAL A 472 -14.02 -8.10 31.70
N ARG A 473 -12.81 -7.54 31.76
CA ARG A 473 -11.71 -7.97 30.87
C ARG A 473 -11.45 -9.46 31.12
N PRO A 474 -11.25 -10.25 30.07
CA PRO A 474 -10.87 -11.66 30.21
C PRO A 474 -9.47 -11.77 30.82
N ASP A 475 -9.24 -12.85 31.57
CA ASP A 475 -7.89 -13.24 31.97
C ASP A 475 -7.16 -13.83 30.78
N LEU A 476 -6.12 -13.14 30.30
CA LEU A 476 -5.31 -13.57 29.18
C LEU A 476 -4.14 -14.50 29.61
N THR A 477 -3.99 -14.83 30.89
CA THR A 477 -2.85 -15.60 31.38
C THR A 477 -2.62 -16.88 30.56
N ALA A 478 -3.66 -17.66 30.29
CA ALA A 478 -3.60 -18.90 29.52
C ALA A 478 -3.95 -18.74 28.02
N VAL A 479 -4.19 -17.52 27.55
CA VAL A 479 -4.59 -17.27 26.15
C VAL A 479 -3.35 -17.10 25.28
N ASP A 480 -3.32 -17.78 24.13
CA ASP A 480 -2.35 -17.53 23.07
C ASP A 480 -2.77 -16.28 22.28
N THR A 481 -2.15 -15.14 22.63
CA THR A 481 -2.42 -13.85 21.99
C THR A 481 -1.69 -13.70 20.65
N GLU A 482 -0.78 -14.60 20.31
CA GLU A 482 -0.07 -14.66 19.05
C GLU A 482 -0.77 -15.53 18.00
N ALA A 483 -1.85 -16.24 18.38
CA ALA A 483 -2.62 -17.05 17.45
C ALA A 483 -3.17 -16.22 16.27
N LEU A 484 -3.21 -16.81 15.07
CA LEU A 484 -3.68 -16.14 13.86
C LEU A 484 -5.11 -15.59 13.99
N GLY A 485 -5.96 -16.26 14.73
CA GLY A 485 -7.36 -15.86 14.95
C GLY A 485 -7.58 -14.94 16.15
N PHE A 486 -6.53 -14.54 16.88
CA PHE A 486 -6.69 -13.66 18.03
C PHE A 486 -7.04 -12.23 17.57
N LEU A 487 -8.07 -11.65 18.21
CA LEU A 487 -8.43 -10.24 18.03
C LEU A 487 -7.88 -9.45 19.21
N GLN A 488 -7.11 -8.41 18.94
CA GLN A 488 -6.53 -7.56 19.97
C GLN A 488 -7.62 -6.83 20.75
N GLU A 489 -7.34 -6.58 22.03
CA GLU A 489 -8.30 -5.93 22.92
C GLU A 489 -8.69 -4.54 22.38
N ALA A 490 -9.99 -4.21 22.46
CA ALA A 490 -10.55 -2.91 22.11
C ALA A 490 -11.30 -2.32 23.32
N ALA A 491 -11.25 -0.99 23.47
CA ALA A 491 -11.90 -0.30 24.58
C ALA A 491 -13.39 -0.03 24.32
N ILE A 492 -13.78 0.24 23.07
CA ILE A 492 -15.14 0.58 22.66
C ILE A 492 -15.70 -0.54 21.78
N PRO A 493 -16.94 -1.04 22.08
CA PRO A 493 -17.57 -2.09 21.30
C PRO A 493 -18.11 -1.57 19.97
N THR A 494 -17.41 -1.87 18.87
CA THR A 494 -17.91 -1.65 17.52
C THR A 494 -17.84 -2.94 16.71
N GLY A 495 -18.71 -3.12 15.72
CA GLY A 495 -18.73 -4.32 14.88
C GLY A 495 -17.52 -4.39 13.92
N SER A 496 -16.91 -3.25 13.65
CA SER A 496 -15.69 -3.06 12.90
C SER A 496 -14.85 -2.01 13.60
N GLU A 497 -13.54 -2.16 13.58
CA GLU A 497 -12.62 -1.11 14.03
C GLU A 497 -12.68 0.07 13.05
N THR A 498 -12.28 1.27 13.47
CA THR A 498 -12.39 2.48 12.67
C THR A 498 -11.03 3.09 12.34
N HIS A 499 -10.99 3.88 11.26
CA HIS A 499 -9.83 4.68 10.92
C HIS A 499 -9.47 5.66 12.04
N ALA A 500 -8.22 6.15 12.02
CA ALA A 500 -7.72 7.23 12.86
C ALA A 500 -7.35 8.45 12.01
N GLY A 501 -7.43 9.61 12.63
CA GLY A 501 -7.24 10.91 11.97
C GLY A 501 -5.83 11.47 12.04
N GLU A 502 -4.84 10.72 12.57
CA GLU A 502 -3.46 11.17 12.61
C GLU A 502 -2.80 11.19 11.23
N ASP A 503 -1.72 11.99 11.12
CA ASP A 503 -0.89 12.04 9.94
C ASP A 503 -0.19 10.69 9.68
N VAL A 504 0.00 10.35 8.41
CA VAL A 504 0.72 9.13 7.99
C VAL A 504 2.04 9.49 7.33
N ALA A 505 2.99 8.54 7.31
CA ALA A 505 4.31 8.76 6.73
C ALA A 505 4.30 8.65 5.20
N ILE A 506 5.11 9.48 4.54
CA ILE A 506 5.43 9.37 3.11
C ILE A 506 6.94 9.14 3.00
N TYR A 507 7.35 8.03 2.41
CA TYR A 507 8.75 7.71 2.11
C TYR A 507 8.98 7.83 0.62
N ALA A 508 10.12 8.42 0.20
CA ALA A 508 10.38 8.59 -1.23
C ALA A 508 11.87 8.44 -1.58
N VAL A 509 12.11 7.88 -2.78
CA VAL A 509 13.44 7.73 -3.37
C VAL A 509 13.39 7.90 -4.89
N GLY A 510 14.47 8.37 -5.49
CA GLY A 510 14.60 8.57 -6.92
C GLY A 510 14.49 10.04 -7.36
N PRO A 511 14.29 10.31 -8.67
CA PRO A 511 14.15 11.66 -9.19
C PRO A 511 13.01 12.44 -8.52
N ARG A 512 13.26 13.71 -8.15
CA ARG A 512 12.30 14.61 -7.48
C ARG A 512 11.84 14.17 -6.08
N SER A 513 12.32 13.05 -5.54
CA SER A 513 11.93 12.57 -4.19
C SER A 513 12.22 13.58 -3.08
N HIS A 514 13.20 14.48 -3.25
CA HIS A 514 13.52 15.55 -2.30
C HIS A 514 12.40 16.59 -2.09
N LEU A 515 11.34 16.56 -2.94
CA LEU A 515 10.13 17.37 -2.76
C LEU A 515 9.21 16.82 -1.67
N VAL A 516 9.39 15.55 -1.29
CA VAL A 516 8.70 14.91 -0.16
C VAL A 516 9.42 15.31 1.12
N ARG A 517 8.85 16.27 1.87
CA ARG A 517 9.45 16.82 3.10
C ARG A 517 8.44 17.55 3.97
N GLY A 518 8.66 17.58 5.27
CA GLY A 518 7.83 18.29 6.25
C GLY A 518 6.45 17.66 6.44
N SER A 519 5.45 18.45 6.81
CA SER A 519 4.05 18.03 6.83
C SER A 519 3.36 18.51 5.58
N MET A 520 2.80 17.59 4.82
CA MET A 520 2.21 17.82 3.50
C MET A 520 0.69 17.63 3.54
N GLU A 521 -0.03 18.38 2.70
CA GLU A 521 -1.39 18.01 2.34
C GLU A 521 -1.34 16.76 1.44
N GLN A 522 -2.23 15.81 1.63
CA GLN A 522 -2.22 14.53 0.90
C GLN A 522 -2.27 14.69 -0.62
N HIS A 523 -3.05 15.66 -1.10
CA HIS A 523 -3.15 15.96 -2.53
C HIS A 523 -1.84 16.51 -3.14
N TRP A 524 -0.85 16.92 -2.33
CA TRP A 524 0.46 17.35 -2.85
C TRP A 524 1.28 16.17 -3.38
N ILE A 525 0.98 14.93 -2.99
CA ILE A 525 1.59 13.72 -3.56
C ILE A 525 1.39 13.68 -5.08
N TYR A 526 0.19 14.02 -5.57
CA TYR A 526 -0.07 14.17 -7.00
C TYR A 526 0.88 15.19 -7.66
N HIS A 527 1.07 16.35 -7.03
CA HIS A 527 1.93 17.40 -7.60
C HIS A 527 3.40 16.98 -7.63
N VAL A 528 3.87 16.19 -6.65
CA VAL A 528 5.23 15.61 -6.68
C VAL A 528 5.37 14.64 -7.87
N MET A 529 4.40 13.76 -8.09
CA MET A 529 4.42 12.84 -9.23
C MET A 529 4.33 13.57 -10.58
N LYS A 530 3.47 14.58 -10.67
CA LYS A 530 3.32 15.41 -11.86
C LYS A 530 4.60 16.17 -12.20
N GLU A 531 5.22 16.82 -11.21
CA GLU A 531 6.52 17.49 -11.35
C GLU A 531 7.63 16.52 -11.75
N ALA A 532 7.62 15.31 -11.17
CA ALA A 532 8.60 14.29 -11.49
C ALA A 532 8.50 13.82 -12.96
N PHE A 533 7.30 13.66 -13.48
CA PHE A 533 7.08 13.34 -14.89
C PHE A 533 7.36 14.53 -15.84
N GLY A 534 7.33 15.77 -15.33
CA GLY A 534 7.45 16.98 -16.14
C GLY A 534 6.17 17.35 -16.91
N PHE A 535 5.00 17.04 -16.33
CA PHE A 535 3.67 17.35 -16.91
C PHE A 535 3.20 18.78 -16.64
#